data_9608ebff833aab4cd363e4a4ba0a4c58
#
_entry.id   9608ebff833aab4cd363e4a4ba0a4c58
#
_cell.length_a   1.000
_cell.length_b   1.000
_cell.length_c   1.000
_cell.angle_alpha   90.00
_cell.angle_beta   90.00
_cell.angle_gamma   90.00
#
_symmetry.space_group_name_H-M   'P 1'
#
loop_
_entity.id
_entity.type
_entity.pdbx_description
1 polymer ?
#
loop_
_entity_poly.entity_id
_entity_poly.type
_entity_poly.pdbx_seq_one_letter_code
_entity_poly.pdbx_strand_id
1 'polypeptide(L)'
;MRVSQIMSSPVMTLDKDQPLANAIDLMRRNEISRLVALEAGKIVGMITERDIAREMGSSTTYRLPPGRTHVSNVMTPNPITVAPEVIVKRAAEIMLDHDISGLPVVEGEYLAGIVTKLDFAKVCAEYDDIYVGQVMEASPTTVSPRDRVVHARRVLLDEDLVGLPVMEGGKLVGVVTVRDVAMKLAAFQEAVPNQHKSERIKNLLVGDIMSQPATTTRTDARLPEVSRLMLERRFSTLPVLNLEGELVGLLTKTELTQIARERL
;
A
#
# COMPACT_ATOMS: atom_id res chain seq x y z
N MET A 1 -24.84 -0.75 -0.79
CA MET A 1 -23.88 0.07 -1.57
C MET A 1 -23.25 -0.78 -2.66
N ARG A 2 -22.99 -0.22 -3.87
CA ARG A 2 -22.35 -0.89 -5.02
C ARG A 2 -20.92 -0.37 -5.21
N VAL A 3 -20.08 -1.16 -5.87
CA VAL A 3 -18.68 -0.80 -6.17
C VAL A 3 -18.59 0.51 -6.94
N SER A 4 -19.49 0.76 -7.91
CA SER A 4 -19.58 2.02 -8.65
C SER A 4 -19.71 3.27 -7.79
N GLN A 5 -20.21 3.15 -6.56
CA GLN A 5 -20.39 4.29 -5.63
C GLN A 5 -19.11 4.63 -4.85
N ILE A 6 -18.15 3.69 -4.77
CA ILE A 6 -16.93 3.88 -4.00
C ILE A 6 -15.66 3.84 -4.86
N MET A 7 -15.71 3.26 -6.08
CA MET A 7 -14.55 3.16 -6.98
C MET A 7 -13.98 4.54 -7.35
N SER A 8 -12.74 4.55 -7.75
CA SER A 8 -12.06 5.70 -8.36
C SER A 8 -12.11 5.58 -9.88
N SER A 9 -12.42 6.69 -10.57
CA SER A 9 -12.43 6.84 -12.03
C SER A 9 -12.05 8.29 -12.39
N PRO A 10 -11.29 8.56 -13.46
CA PRO A 10 -10.67 7.58 -14.36
C PRO A 10 -9.50 6.83 -13.69
N VAL A 11 -9.17 5.66 -14.24
CA VAL A 11 -8.05 4.82 -13.76
C VAL A 11 -6.78 5.19 -14.50
N MET A 12 -5.69 5.32 -13.76
CA MET A 12 -4.36 5.45 -14.35
C MET A 12 -3.88 4.10 -14.87
N THR A 13 -3.55 4.07 -16.15
CA THR A 13 -3.08 2.87 -16.86
C THR A 13 -1.73 3.11 -17.51
N LEU A 14 -1.06 2.03 -17.87
CA LEU A 14 0.14 2.08 -18.71
C LEU A 14 0.21 0.81 -19.58
N ASP A 15 0.98 0.89 -20.67
CA ASP A 15 1.25 -0.29 -21.48
C ASP A 15 2.24 -1.21 -20.76
N LYS A 16 2.03 -2.55 -20.83
CA LYS A 16 2.83 -3.57 -20.14
C LYS A 16 4.31 -3.56 -20.55
N ASP A 17 4.62 -3.09 -21.77
CA ASP A 17 5.97 -3.07 -22.31
C ASP A 17 6.74 -1.78 -21.96
N GLN A 18 6.11 -0.85 -21.25
CA GLN A 18 6.80 0.33 -20.76
C GLN A 18 7.83 -0.03 -19.67
N PRO A 19 8.89 0.78 -19.54
CA PRO A 19 9.86 0.65 -18.44
C PRO A 19 9.19 0.80 -17.08
N LEU A 20 9.63 0.00 -16.12
CA LEU A 20 9.17 0.07 -14.72
C LEU A 20 9.37 1.46 -14.11
N ALA A 21 10.39 2.19 -14.54
CA ALA A 21 10.64 3.57 -14.15
C ALA A 21 9.43 4.47 -14.44
N ASN A 22 8.72 4.27 -15.55
CA ASN A 22 7.51 5.03 -15.89
C ASN A 22 6.36 4.72 -14.93
N ALA A 23 6.19 3.44 -14.55
CA ALA A 23 5.19 3.06 -13.54
C ALA A 23 5.49 3.71 -12.18
N ILE A 24 6.75 3.70 -11.76
CA ILE A 24 7.20 4.33 -10.51
C ILE A 24 6.94 5.84 -10.53
N ASP A 25 7.26 6.51 -11.64
CA ASP A 25 7.01 7.94 -11.81
C ASP A 25 5.52 8.29 -11.81
N LEU A 26 4.69 7.51 -12.48
CA LEU A 26 3.23 7.69 -12.49
C LEU A 26 2.66 7.51 -11.08
N MET A 27 3.06 6.47 -10.35
CA MET A 27 2.62 6.25 -8.97
C MET A 27 3.03 7.41 -8.06
N ARG A 28 4.26 7.89 -8.19
CA ARG A 28 4.79 8.98 -7.38
C ARG A 28 4.06 10.30 -7.64
N ARG A 29 3.91 10.69 -8.92
CA ARG A 29 3.30 11.99 -9.31
C ARG A 29 1.80 12.07 -8.98
N ASN A 30 1.10 10.94 -9.06
CA ASN A 30 -0.34 10.89 -8.82
C ASN A 30 -0.68 10.39 -7.40
N GLU A 31 0.33 10.12 -6.56
CA GLU A 31 0.17 9.62 -5.20
C GLU A 31 -0.69 8.34 -5.12
N ILE A 32 -0.55 7.46 -6.10
CA ILE A 32 -1.26 6.18 -6.17
C ILE A 32 -0.31 5.01 -5.95
N SER A 33 -0.83 3.91 -5.41
CA SER A 33 -0.04 2.73 -5.05
C SER A 33 -0.08 1.61 -6.09
N ARG A 34 -0.81 1.81 -7.22
CA ARG A 34 -0.98 0.80 -8.25
C ARG A 34 -1.41 1.38 -9.58
N LEU A 35 -1.17 0.62 -10.64
CA LEU A 35 -1.59 0.92 -12.01
C LEU A 35 -2.14 -0.35 -12.67
N VAL A 36 -3.09 -0.17 -13.58
CA VAL A 36 -3.57 -1.24 -14.44
C VAL A 36 -2.71 -1.29 -15.71
N ALA A 37 -2.14 -2.46 -15.99
CA ALA A 37 -1.32 -2.68 -17.18
C ALA A 37 -2.19 -3.14 -18.34
N LEU A 38 -2.00 -2.50 -19.49
CA LEU A 38 -2.75 -2.77 -20.72
C LEU A 38 -1.84 -3.35 -21.80
N GLU A 39 -2.45 -4.14 -22.70
CA GLU A 39 -1.90 -4.54 -24.00
C GLU A 39 -3.00 -4.36 -25.05
N ALA A 40 -2.73 -3.59 -26.07
CA ALA A 40 -3.72 -3.26 -27.11
C ALA A 40 -5.09 -2.80 -26.54
N GLY A 41 -5.05 -2.02 -25.45
CA GLY A 41 -6.23 -1.49 -24.76
C GLY A 41 -6.95 -2.48 -23.83
N LYS A 42 -6.52 -3.73 -23.75
CA LYS A 42 -7.09 -4.75 -22.85
C LYS A 42 -6.29 -4.87 -21.55
N ILE A 43 -6.97 -5.15 -20.46
CA ILE A 43 -6.32 -5.38 -19.15
C ILE A 43 -5.56 -6.70 -19.22
N VAL A 44 -4.25 -6.65 -18.95
CA VAL A 44 -3.39 -7.85 -18.91
C VAL A 44 -2.69 -8.02 -17.56
N GLY A 45 -2.66 -6.98 -16.73
CA GLY A 45 -2.00 -7.06 -15.42
C GLY A 45 -2.30 -5.90 -14.51
N MET A 46 -1.78 -5.99 -13.31
CA MET A 46 -1.72 -4.92 -12.32
C MET A 46 -0.34 -4.85 -11.71
N ILE A 47 0.20 -3.64 -11.53
CA ILE A 47 1.46 -3.42 -10.84
C ILE A 47 1.24 -2.54 -9.62
N THR A 48 1.87 -2.90 -8.50
CA THR A 48 1.73 -2.22 -7.21
C THR A 48 3.09 -1.82 -6.64
N GLU A 49 3.10 -0.92 -5.64
CA GLU A 49 4.30 -0.59 -4.86
C GLU A 49 4.92 -1.83 -4.18
N ARG A 50 4.08 -2.82 -3.79
CA ARG A 50 4.55 -4.09 -3.20
C ARG A 50 5.33 -4.92 -4.22
N ASP A 51 4.90 -4.97 -5.47
CA ASP A 51 5.62 -5.67 -6.54
C ASP A 51 6.97 -4.99 -6.82
N ILE A 52 7.00 -3.65 -6.82
CA ILE A 52 8.24 -2.88 -6.94
C ILE A 52 9.17 -3.15 -5.76
N ALA A 53 8.66 -3.14 -4.52
CA ALA A 53 9.46 -3.44 -3.33
C ALA A 53 10.03 -4.86 -3.37
N ARG A 54 9.22 -5.83 -3.84
CA ARG A 54 9.65 -7.23 -4.00
C ARG A 54 10.74 -7.35 -5.04
N GLU A 55 10.56 -6.72 -6.20
CA GLU A 55 11.51 -6.76 -7.31
C GLU A 55 12.83 -6.05 -6.97
N MET A 56 12.78 -4.81 -6.49
CA MET A 56 13.96 -3.96 -6.30
C MET A 56 14.85 -4.34 -5.12
N GLY A 57 14.34 -5.06 -4.14
CA GLY A 57 15.08 -5.45 -2.93
C GLY A 57 15.64 -6.87 -2.92
N SER A 58 15.48 -7.64 -3.98
CA SER A 58 16.02 -8.99 -4.07
C SER A 58 17.56 -8.94 -4.15
N SER A 59 18.21 -9.81 -3.36
CA SER A 59 19.67 -9.89 -3.23
C SER A 59 20.40 -10.49 -4.43
N THR A 60 19.70 -10.88 -5.48
CA THR A 60 20.33 -11.37 -6.72
C THR A 60 21.06 -10.24 -7.41
N THR A 61 22.34 -10.38 -7.50
CA THR A 61 23.38 -9.38 -7.82
C THR A 61 23.26 -8.72 -9.21
N TYR A 62 22.37 -9.18 -10.08
CA TYR A 62 22.30 -8.77 -11.49
C TYR A 62 20.91 -8.34 -11.96
N ARG A 63 20.09 -7.72 -11.08
CA ARG A 63 18.81 -7.18 -11.56
C ARG A 63 19.02 -5.91 -12.37
N LEU A 64 18.24 -5.83 -13.44
CA LEU A 64 18.22 -4.64 -14.28
C LEU A 64 17.64 -3.46 -13.47
N PRO A 65 18.15 -2.23 -13.68
CA PRO A 65 17.55 -1.04 -13.10
C PRO A 65 16.12 -0.83 -13.65
N PRO A 66 15.28 -0.05 -12.94
CA PRO A 66 13.89 0.21 -13.33
C PRO A 66 13.73 0.69 -14.78
N GLY A 67 14.69 1.49 -15.29
CA GLY A 67 14.68 1.97 -16.67
C GLY A 67 14.90 0.88 -17.74
N ARG A 68 15.37 -0.31 -17.35
CA ARG A 68 15.62 -1.47 -18.23
C ARG A 68 14.73 -2.68 -17.92
N THR A 69 13.89 -2.57 -16.91
CA THR A 69 12.92 -3.62 -16.53
C THR A 69 11.57 -3.23 -17.09
N HIS A 70 10.91 -4.11 -17.84
CA HIS A 70 9.54 -3.87 -18.31
C HIS A 70 8.53 -4.13 -17.21
N VAL A 71 7.39 -3.42 -17.25
CA VAL A 71 6.26 -3.62 -16.33
C VAL A 71 5.77 -5.06 -16.37
N SER A 72 5.70 -5.67 -17.55
CA SER A 72 5.30 -7.08 -17.75
C SER A 72 6.13 -8.09 -16.97
N ASN A 73 7.38 -7.77 -16.62
CA ASN A 73 8.25 -8.66 -15.82
C ASN A 73 7.95 -8.61 -14.33
N VAL A 74 7.21 -7.60 -13.86
CA VAL A 74 7.00 -7.32 -12.43
C VAL A 74 5.53 -7.34 -12.05
N MET A 75 4.63 -7.01 -12.98
CA MET A 75 3.18 -6.98 -12.75
C MET A 75 2.63 -8.35 -12.37
N THR A 76 1.53 -8.37 -11.63
CA THR A 76 0.68 -9.54 -11.46
C THR A 76 -0.21 -9.66 -12.70
N PRO A 77 -0.09 -10.74 -13.51
CA PRO A 77 -0.91 -10.93 -14.69
C PRO A 77 -2.33 -11.38 -14.33
N ASN A 78 -3.28 -11.16 -15.27
CA ASN A 78 -4.67 -11.62 -15.16
C ASN A 78 -5.34 -11.25 -13.83
N PRO A 79 -5.45 -9.96 -13.49
CA PRO A 79 -6.02 -9.54 -12.22
C PRO A 79 -7.48 -9.94 -12.10
N ILE A 80 -7.91 -10.26 -10.89
CA ILE A 80 -9.33 -10.45 -10.60
C ILE A 80 -10.03 -9.11 -10.81
N THR A 81 -11.14 -9.11 -11.56
CA THR A 81 -11.95 -7.94 -11.87
C THR A 81 -13.35 -8.08 -11.30
N VAL A 82 -14.07 -6.98 -11.16
CA VAL A 82 -15.47 -6.94 -10.72
C VAL A 82 -16.28 -6.01 -11.62
N ALA A 83 -17.57 -6.25 -11.72
CA ALA A 83 -18.49 -5.34 -12.40
C ALA A 83 -18.90 -4.16 -11.49
N PRO A 84 -19.30 -2.99 -12.04
CA PRO A 84 -19.70 -1.83 -11.25
C PRO A 84 -20.88 -2.09 -10.31
N GLU A 85 -21.75 -3.05 -10.66
CA GLU A 85 -22.97 -3.42 -9.90
C GLU A 85 -22.69 -4.33 -8.70
N VAL A 86 -21.51 -4.91 -8.61
CA VAL A 86 -21.12 -5.78 -7.49
C VAL A 86 -21.30 -5.02 -6.18
N ILE A 87 -21.88 -5.68 -5.18
CA ILE A 87 -22.05 -5.09 -3.85
C ILE A 87 -20.68 -4.94 -3.14
N VAL A 88 -20.54 -3.87 -2.39
CA VAL A 88 -19.27 -3.52 -1.72
C VAL A 88 -18.78 -4.64 -0.81
N LYS A 89 -19.68 -5.30 -0.07
CA LYS A 89 -19.36 -6.47 0.74
C LYS A 89 -18.62 -7.56 -0.06
N ARG A 90 -19.14 -7.90 -1.25
CA ARG A 90 -18.52 -8.92 -2.11
C ARG A 90 -17.13 -8.52 -2.59
N ALA A 91 -16.91 -7.25 -2.90
CA ALA A 91 -15.59 -6.75 -3.24
C ALA A 91 -14.61 -6.84 -2.05
N ALA A 92 -15.09 -6.55 -0.81
CA ALA A 92 -14.31 -6.73 0.40
C ALA A 92 -13.92 -8.20 0.63
N GLU A 93 -14.88 -9.14 0.50
CA GLU A 93 -14.64 -10.58 0.59
C GLU A 93 -13.56 -11.02 -0.41
N ILE A 94 -13.71 -10.67 -1.70
CA ILE A 94 -12.73 -11.02 -2.74
C ILE A 94 -11.34 -10.51 -2.37
N MET A 95 -11.22 -9.27 -1.90
CA MET A 95 -9.91 -8.71 -1.54
C MET A 95 -9.28 -9.39 -0.33
N LEU A 96 -10.07 -9.82 0.64
CA LEU A 96 -9.57 -10.49 1.84
C LEU A 96 -9.25 -11.97 1.56
N ASP A 97 -10.15 -12.66 0.84
CA ASP A 97 -9.99 -14.09 0.56
C ASP A 97 -8.82 -14.41 -0.39
N HIS A 98 -8.50 -13.47 -1.30
CA HIS A 98 -7.39 -13.61 -2.25
C HIS A 98 -6.14 -12.80 -1.87
N ASP A 99 -6.14 -12.17 -0.70
CA ASP A 99 -5.03 -11.31 -0.22
C ASP A 99 -4.60 -10.26 -1.24
N ILE A 100 -5.57 -9.60 -1.87
CA ILE A 100 -5.34 -8.52 -2.83
C ILE A 100 -5.89 -7.21 -2.30
N SER A 101 -5.29 -6.12 -2.72
CA SER A 101 -5.60 -4.80 -2.18
C SER A 101 -6.27 -3.85 -3.17
N GLY A 102 -6.75 -4.40 -4.30
CA GLY A 102 -7.49 -3.63 -5.30
C GLY A 102 -7.97 -4.49 -6.45
N LEU A 103 -9.11 -4.11 -7.02
CA LEU A 103 -9.80 -4.78 -8.10
C LEU A 103 -10.07 -3.77 -9.22
N PRO A 104 -9.61 -4.00 -10.47
CA PRO A 104 -10.11 -3.27 -11.61
C PRO A 104 -11.62 -3.51 -11.76
N VAL A 105 -12.35 -2.44 -12.02
CA VAL A 105 -13.80 -2.47 -12.24
C VAL A 105 -14.04 -2.40 -13.73
N VAL A 106 -14.74 -3.40 -14.29
CA VAL A 106 -14.89 -3.59 -15.72
C VAL A 106 -16.36 -3.64 -16.10
N GLU A 107 -16.74 -2.87 -17.12
CA GLU A 107 -18.07 -2.90 -17.74
C GLU A 107 -17.93 -3.40 -19.19
N GLY A 108 -18.38 -4.63 -19.42
CA GLY A 108 -18.08 -5.32 -20.69
C GLY A 108 -16.58 -5.53 -20.89
N GLU A 109 -15.99 -4.93 -21.92
CA GLU A 109 -14.55 -4.96 -22.18
C GLU A 109 -13.81 -3.70 -21.67
N TYR A 110 -14.53 -2.73 -21.10
CA TYR A 110 -13.99 -1.43 -20.74
C TYR A 110 -13.61 -1.34 -19.26
N LEU A 111 -12.45 -0.76 -18.98
CA LEU A 111 -12.03 -0.41 -17.64
C LEU A 111 -12.81 0.82 -17.16
N ALA A 112 -13.82 0.61 -16.30
CA ALA A 112 -14.70 1.64 -15.78
C ALA A 112 -14.13 2.35 -14.54
N GLY A 113 -13.34 1.64 -13.74
CA GLY A 113 -12.81 2.16 -12.48
C GLY A 113 -11.84 1.21 -11.81
N ILE A 114 -11.43 1.57 -10.61
CA ILE A 114 -10.67 0.72 -9.69
C ILE A 114 -11.21 0.90 -8.29
N VAL A 115 -11.41 -0.19 -7.55
CA VAL A 115 -11.72 -0.17 -6.13
C VAL A 115 -10.55 -0.77 -5.34
N THR A 116 -10.21 -0.16 -4.22
CA THR A 116 -9.05 -0.55 -3.40
C THR A 116 -9.46 -0.71 -1.93
N LYS A 117 -8.61 -1.37 -1.13
CA LYS A 117 -8.84 -1.49 0.33
C LYS A 117 -9.03 -0.11 1.01
N LEU A 118 -8.43 0.96 0.49
CA LEU A 118 -8.62 2.31 1.05
C LEU A 118 -10.01 2.89 0.75
N ASP A 119 -10.66 2.50 -0.35
CA ASP A 119 -11.99 3.01 -0.70
C ASP A 119 -13.08 2.57 0.30
N PHE A 120 -12.85 1.49 1.07
CA PHE A 120 -13.74 1.08 2.15
C PHE A 120 -13.78 2.07 3.31
N ALA A 121 -12.83 2.99 3.41
CA ALA A 121 -12.92 4.10 4.35
C ALA A 121 -14.15 4.99 4.09
N LYS A 122 -14.65 5.05 2.83
CA LYS A 122 -15.93 5.74 2.50
C LYS A 122 -17.11 5.08 3.22
N VAL A 123 -17.09 3.75 3.33
CA VAL A 123 -18.11 2.97 4.05
C VAL A 123 -17.95 3.14 5.56
N CYS A 124 -16.73 3.02 6.07
CA CYS A 124 -16.43 3.15 7.49
C CYS A 124 -16.74 4.55 8.05
N ALA A 125 -16.72 5.57 7.17
CA ALA A 125 -17.10 6.94 7.54
C ALA A 125 -18.58 7.12 7.89
N GLU A 126 -19.43 6.09 7.69
CA GLU A 126 -20.85 6.08 8.02
C GLU A 126 -21.14 5.42 9.39
N TYR A 127 -20.16 4.76 10.03
CA TYR A 127 -20.35 4.04 11.29
C TYR A 127 -19.85 4.83 12.50
N ASP A 128 -20.71 5.65 13.08
CA ASP A 128 -20.40 6.55 14.20
C ASP A 128 -20.41 5.87 15.58
N ASP A 129 -20.81 4.59 15.64
CA ASP A 129 -20.82 3.75 16.84
C ASP A 129 -19.50 3.01 17.10
N ILE A 130 -18.49 3.14 16.21
CA ILE A 130 -17.23 2.42 16.30
C ILE A 130 -16.10 3.36 16.70
N TYR A 131 -15.29 2.92 17.68
CA TYR A 131 -14.04 3.56 18.08
C TYR A 131 -12.83 2.77 17.55
N VAL A 132 -11.74 3.48 17.23
CA VAL A 132 -10.53 2.90 16.66
C VAL A 132 -9.96 1.76 17.51
N GLY A 133 -9.97 1.91 18.84
CA GLY A 133 -9.48 0.87 19.76
C GLY A 133 -10.22 -0.47 19.69
N GLN A 134 -11.45 -0.48 19.13
CA GLN A 134 -12.23 -1.72 18.98
C GLN A 134 -11.88 -2.53 17.73
N VAL A 135 -11.24 -1.88 16.76
CA VAL A 135 -11.03 -2.44 15.41
C VAL A 135 -9.57 -2.41 14.94
N MET A 136 -8.69 -1.76 15.68
CA MET A 136 -7.27 -1.71 15.38
C MET A 136 -6.61 -3.08 15.53
N GLU A 137 -5.56 -3.32 14.77
CA GLU A 137 -4.61 -4.40 15.03
C GLU A 137 -3.81 -4.06 16.29
N ALA A 138 -3.84 -4.92 17.30
CA ALA A 138 -3.13 -4.70 18.56
C ALA A 138 -1.68 -5.21 18.49
N SER A 139 -0.78 -4.58 19.26
CA SER A 139 0.62 -5.00 19.41
C SER A 139 1.37 -5.12 18.07
N PRO A 140 1.43 -4.05 17.28
CA PRO A 140 2.00 -4.09 15.94
C PRO A 140 3.50 -4.39 15.95
N THR A 141 3.97 -5.09 14.93
CA THR A 141 5.40 -5.23 14.64
C THR A 141 6.02 -3.85 14.41
N THR A 142 7.16 -3.58 15.06
CA THR A 142 7.85 -2.29 14.98
C THR A 142 9.29 -2.44 14.51
N VAL A 143 9.87 -1.34 14.03
CA VAL A 143 11.30 -1.25 13.66
C VAL A 143 11.94 -0.03 14.31
N SER A 144 13.28 0.01 14.29
CA SER A 144 14.09 1.14 14.76
C SER A 144 14.53 2.02 13.58
N PRO A 145 14.80 3.33 13.79
CA PRO A 145 15.44 4.17 12.76
C PRO A 145 16.79 3.62 12.27
N ARG A 146 17.47 2.86 13.13
CA ARG A 146 18.79 2.26 12.83
C ARG A 146 18.69 0.92 12.11
N ASP A 147 17.50 0.36 11.96
CA ASP A 147 17.31 -0.84 11.16
C ASP A 147 17.56 -0.56 9.69
N ARG A 148 18.02 -1.59 8.98
CA ARG A 148 18.27 -1.48 7.53
C ARG A 148 16.95 -1.52 6.76
N VAL A 149 16.86 -0.75 5.70
CA VAL A 149 15.69 -0.75 4.79
C VAL A 149 15.38 -2.16 4.27
N VAL A 150 16.41 -2.98 3.99
CA VAL A 150 16.21 -4.38 3.56
C VAL A 150 15.58 -5.27 4.64
N HIS A 151 15.81 -4.96 5.95
CA HIS A 151 15.14 -5.64 7.04
C HIS A 151 13.66 -5.22 7.10
N ALA A 152 13.37 -3.93 7.13
CA ALA A 152 11.99 -3.42 7.11
C ALA A 152 11.21 -3.95 5.90
N ARG A 153 11.85 -3.99 4.71
CA ARG A 153 11.28 -4.60 3.51
C ARG A 153 10.87 -6.05 3.74
N ARG A 154 11.77 -6.86 4.33
CA ARG A 154 11.50 -8.27 4.59
C ARG A 154 10.30 -8.43 5.49
N VAL A 155 10.25 -7.72 6.61
CA VAL A 155 9.11 -7.74 7.56
C VAL A 155 7.81 -7.35 6.85
N LEU A 156 7.80 -6.22 6.12
CA LEU A 156 6.62 -5.76 5.38
C LEU A 156 6.09 -6.77 4.36
N LEU A 157 6.99 -7.52 3.70
CA LEU A 157 6.61 -8.47 2.65
C LEU A 157 6.25 -9.85 3.20
N ASP A 158 6.99 -10.34 4.19
CA ASP A 158 6.83 -11.69 4.74
C ASP A 158 5.58 -11.76 5.65
N GLU A 159 5.26 -10.67 6.36
CA GLU A 159 4.09 -10.55 7.25
C GLU A 159 2.89 -9.84 6.57
N ASP A 160 2.97 -9.57 5.25
CA ASP A 160 1.98 -8.85 4.45
C ASP A 160 1.53 -7.48 5.03
N LEU A 161 2.42 -6.80 5.74
CA LEU A 161 2.12 -5.52 6.36
C LEU A 161 2.15 -4.37 5.35
N VAL A 162 1.36 -3.33 5.60
CA VAL A 162 1.32 -2.11 4.76
C VAL A 162 2.27 -1.03 5.27
N GLY A 163 2.61 -1.06 6.56
CA GLY A 163 3.51 -0.13 7.20
C GLY A 163 3.93 -0.60 8.59
N LEU A 164 5.05 -0.07 9.06
CA LEU A 164 5.64 -0.37 10.36
C LEU A 164 5.83 0.93 11.15
N PRO A 165 5.35 1.00 12.41
CA PRO A 165 5.75 2.06 13.32
C PRO A 165 7.24 1.99 13.59
N VAL A 166 7.88 3.16 13.62
CA VAL A 166 9.31 3.29 13.91
C VAL A 166 9.48 3.80 15.33
N MET A 167 10.14 2.98 16.18
CA MET A 167 10.30 3.24 17.59
C MET A 167 11.76 3.57 17.96
N GLU A 168 11.97 4.58 18.78
CA GLU A 168 13.28 4.90 19.36
C GLU A 168 13.14 5.26 20.84
N GLY A 169 13.87 4.58 21.70
CA GLY A 169 13.82 4.82 23.15
C GLY A 169 12.43 4.65 23.76
N GLY A 170 11.63 3.71 23.25
CA GLY A 170 10.24 3.46 23.69
C GLY A 170 9.20 4.46 23.14
N LYS A 171 9.60 5.40 22.28
CA LYS A 171 8.71 6.41 21.70
C LYS A 171 8.51 6.18 20.20
N LEU A 172 7.31 6.44 19.72
CA LEU A 172 7.02 6.47 18.29
C LEU A 172 7.66 7.72 17.67
N VAL A 173 8.56 7.51 16.70
CA VAL A 173 9.28 8.60 16.02
C VAL A 173 8.89 8.75 14.54
N GLY A 174 8.32 7.70 13.93
CA GLY A 174 7.93 7.74 12.52
C GLY A 174 7.13 6.52 12.09
N VAL A 175 6.85 6.45 10.81
CA VAL A 175 6.24 5.29 10.12
C VAL A 175 7.01 5.03 8.83
N VAL A 176 7.30 3.77 8.53
CA VAL A 176 7.84 3.35 7.23
C VAL A 176 6.84 2.42 6.55
N THR A 177 6.55 2.67 5.28
CA THR A 177 5.55 1.93 4.50
C THR A 177 6.19 1.16 3.36
N VAL A 178 5.43 0.26 2.73
CA VAL A 178 5.82 -0.41 1.48
C VAL A 178 6.20 0.60 0.40
N ARG A 179 5.48 1.75 0.33
CA ARG A 179 5.77 2.85 -0.60
C ARG A 179 7.18 3.42 -0.39
N ASP A 180 7.53 3.75 0.87
CA ASP A 180 8.83 4.35 1.20
C ASP A 180 9.98 3.42 0.80
N VAL A 181 9.81 2.13 1.12
CA VAL A 181 10.78 1.09 0.75
C VAL A 181 10.87 0.92 -0.77
N ALA A 182 9.74 0.82 -1.48
CA ALA A 182 9.70 0.66 -2.93
C ALA A 182 10.39 1.82 -3.65
N MET A 183 10.03 3.05 -3.30
CA MET A 183 10.58 4.27 -3.92
C MET A 183 12.07 4.42 -3.64
N LYS A 184 12.50 4.16 -2.40
CA LYS A 184 13.94 4.23 -2.04
C LYS A 184 14.78 3.19 -2.76
N LEU A 185 14.32 1.95 -2.78
CA LEU A 185 15.04 0.86 -3.45
C LEU A 185 15.09 1.06 -4.96
N ALA A 186 14.01 1.53 -5.59
CA ALA A 186 14.00 1.84 -7.00
C ALA A 186 15.00 2.95 -7.35
N ALA A 187 15.00 4.04 -6.60
CA ALA A 187 15.97 5.13 -6.76
C ALA A 187 17.41 4.66 -6.53
N PHE A 188 17.63 3.80 -5.55
CA PHE A 188 18.93 3.19 -5.28
C PHE A 188 19.40 2.33 -6.46
N GLN A 189 18.53 1.49 -7.02
CA GLN A 189 18.85 0.63 -8.17
C GLN A 189 19.22 1.42 -9.43
N GLU A 190 18.61 2.59 -9.62
CA GLU A 190 18.92 3.46 -10.75
C GLU A 190 20.24 4.23 -10.55
N ALA A 191 20.48 4.75 -9.34
CA ALA A 191 21.59 5.67 -9.07
C ALA A 191 22.93 4.96 -8.79
N VAL A 192 22.91 3.71 -8.30
CA VAL A 192 24.13 3.01 -7.83
C VAL A 192 24.64 2.03 -8.87
N PRO A 193 25.92 2.11 -9.31
CA PRO A 193 26.53 1.14 -10.20
C PRO A 193 26.52 -0.28 -9.60
N ASN A 194 26.30 -1.30 -10.44
CA ASN A 194 26.12 -2.70 -10.02
C ASN A 194 27.23 -3.22 -9.09
N GLN A 195 28.48 -2.85 -9.36
CA GLN A 195 29.66 -3.27 -8.57
C GLN A 195 29.62 -2.82 -7.09
N HIS A 196 28.84 -1.77 -6.77
CA HIS A 196 28.75 -1.22 -5.41
C HIS A 196 27.41 -1.47 -4.73
N LYS A 197 26.42 -2.06 -5.42
CA LYS A 197 25.07 -2.24 -4.89
C LYS A 197 25.02 -3.11 -3.64
N SER A 198 25.72 -4.23 -3.63
CA SER A 198 25.69 -5.20 -2.51
C SER A 198 26.23 -4.64 -1.19
N GLU A 199 27.17 -3.70 -1.25
CA GLU A 199 27.70 -3.04 -0.07
C GLU A 199 26.85 -1.84 0.36
N ARG A 200 26.49 -0.98 -0.60
CA ARG A 200 25.78 0.27 -0.30
C ARG A 200 24.34 0.07 0.15
N ILE A 201 23.65 -0.97 -0.34
CA ILE A 201 22.28 -1.27 0.08
C ILE A 201 22.19 -1.55 1.59
N LYS A 202 23.25 -2.11 2.17
CA LYS A 202 23.34 -2.40 3.60
C LYS A 202 23.38 -1.15 4.49
N ASN A 203 23.70 0.00 3.89
CA ASN A 203 23.84 1.27 4.58
C ASN A 203 22.57 2.12 4.52
N LEU A 204 21.53 1.66 3.81
CA LEU A 204 20.24 2.33 3.81
C LEU A 204 19.50 2.03 5.12
N LEU A 205 19.22 3.06 5.89
CA LEU A 205 18.54 2.94 7.18
C LEU A 205 17.07 3.37 7.08
N VAL A 206 16.23 2.80 7.94
CA VAL A 206 14.82 3.16 8.06
C VAL A 206 14.65 4.65 8.35
N GLY A 207 15.49 5.22 9.21
CA GLY A 207 15.48 6.64 9.54
C GLY A 207 15.69 7.58 8.33
N ASP A 208 16.33 7.08 7.24
CA ASP A 208 16.55 7.88 6.02
C ASP A 208 15.31 7.96 5.11
N ILE A 209 14.29 7.14 5.37
CA ILE A 209 13.13 7.00 4.49
C ILE A 209 11.78 7.09 5.19
N MET A 210 11.74 6.94 6.52
CA MET A 210 10.50 7.02 7.28
C MET A 210 9.85 8.39 7.17
N SER A 211 8.53 8.43 7.24
CA SER A 211 7.77 9.66 7.43
C SER A 211 7.85 10.08 8.89
N GLN A 212 8.30 11.31 9.16
CA GLN A 212 8.42 11.86 10.51
C GLN A 212 8.04 13.36 10.52
N PRO A 213 7.32 13.84 11.58
CA PRO A 213 6.72 13.04 12.64
C PRO A 213 5.64 12.11 12.11
N ALA A 214 5.38 11.00 12.83
CA ALA A 214 4.27 10.11 12.50
C ALA A 214 2.93 10.82 12.68
N THR A 215 2.04 10.72 11.70
CA THR A 215 0.62 11.03 11.93
C THR A 215 0.00 9.86 12.67
N THR A 216 -0.69 10.14 13.77
CA THR A 216 -1.26 9.13 14.68
C THR A 216 -2.75 9.35 14.88
N THR A 217 -3.42 8.33 15.41
CA THR A 217 -4.76 8.44 15.96
C THR A 217 -4.77 7.89 17.40
N ARG A 218 -5.94 7.90 18.05
CA ARG A 218 -6.09 7.43 19.43
C ARG A 218 -7.12 6.31 19.50
N THR A 219 -7.04 5.51 20.55
CA THR A 219 -8.00 4.42 20.82
C THR A 219 -9.44 4.93 20.98
N ASP A 220 -9.62 6.13 21.52
CA ASP A 220 -10.90 6.79 21.75
C ASP A 220 -11.40 7.65 20.55
N ALA A 221 -10.64 7.68 19.45
CA ALA A 221 -11.06 8.37 18.23
C ALA A 221 -12.20 7.62 17.54
N ARG A 222 -13.13 8.36 16.94
CA ARG A 222 -14.26 7.77 16.19
C ARG A 222 -13.80 7.31 14.81
N LEU A 223 -14.25 6.14 14.41
CA LEU A 223 -13.90 5.54 13.11
C LEU A 223 -14.21 6.46 11.92
N PRO A 224 -15.35 7.17 11.84
CA PRO A 224 -15.65 8.10 10.74
C PRO A 224 -14.61 9.19 10.56
N GLU A 225 -14.11 9.78 11.64
CA GLU A 225 -13.12 10.86 11.60
C GLU A 225 -11.79 10.35 11.03
N VAL A 226 -11.34 9.19 11.54
CA VAL A 226 -10.09 8.58 11.12
C VAL A 226 -10.18 8.04 9.70
N SER A 227 -11.31 7.48 9.29
CA SER A 227 -11.57 7.03 7.92
C SER A 227 -11.49 8.18 6.92
N ARG A 228 -12.08 9.34 7.24
CA ARG A 228 -11.96 10.57 6.41
C ARG A 228 -10.51 11.03 6.32
N LEU A 229 -9.78 11.07 7.45
CA LEU A 229 -8.37 11.43 7.47
C LEU A 229 -7.53 10.51 6.58
N MET A 230 -7.77 9.18 6.66
CA MET A 230 -7.06 8.20 5.82
C MET A 230 -7.36 8.41 4.34
N LEU A 231 -8.59 8.72 3.96
CA LEU A 231 -8.98 9.03 2.57
C LEU A 231 -8.32 10.33 2.07
N GLU A 232 -8.45 11.42 2.82
CA GLU A 232 -7.96 12.75 2.45
C GLU A 232 -6.43 12.77 2.29
N ARG A 233 -5.73 12.09 3.20
CA ARG A 233 -4.26 12.03 3.21
C ARG A 233 -3.70 10.81 2.50
N ARG A 234 -4.57 9.92 1.96
CA ARG A 234 -4.19 8.66 1.32
C ARG A 234 -3.32 7.76 2.21
N PHE A 235 -3.55 7.80 3.50
CA PHE A 235 -2.84 6.95 4.46
C PHE A 235 -3.30 5.50 4.35
N SER A 236 -2.35 4.58 4.21
CA SER A 236 -2.61 3.14 4.23
C SER A 236 -2.56 2.55 5.63
N THR A 237 -1.97 3.28 6.59
CA THR A 237 -1.78 2.87 7.98
C THR A 237 -1.65 4.09 8.88
N LEU A 238 -2.18 3.99 10.10
CA LEU A 238 -2.04 4.99 11.16
C LEU A 238 -1.70 4.29 12.48
N PRO A 239 -0.59 4.65 13.14
CA PRO A 239 -0.33 4.22 14.51
C PRO A 239 -1.42 4.73 15.46
N VAL A 240 -1.82 3.85 16.38
CA VAL A 240 -2.84 4.13 17.39
C VAL A 240 -2.18 4.25 18.74
N LEU A 241 -2.42 5.38 19.40
CA LEU A 241 -1.90 5.66 20.73
C LEU A 241 -3.00 5.51 21.79
N ASN A 242 -2.61 5.07 22.98
CA ASN A 242 -3.47 5.13 24.17
C ASN A 242 -3.53 6.56 24.72
N LEU A 243 -4.20 6.73 25.87
CA LEU A 243 -4.36 8.03 26.53
C LEU A 243 -3.04 8.57 27.10
N GLU A 244 -2.11 7.67 27.42
CA GLU A 244 -0.77 7.96 27.92
C GLU A 244 0.20 8.34 26.79
N GLY A 245 -0.20 8.20 25.53
CA GLY A 245 0.61 8.49 24.34
C GLY A 245 1.52 7.33 23.92
N GLU A 246 1.27 6.13 24.41
CA GLU A 246 2.01 4.94 24.05
C GLU A 246 1.39 4.27 22.81
N LEU A 247 2.23 3.68 21.95
CA LEU A 247 1.79 2.91 20.80
C LEU A 247 1.14 1.60 21.26
N VAL A 248 -0.14 1.40 20.92
CA VAL A 248 -0.91 0.20 21.29
C VAL A 248 -1.48 -0.55 20.10
N GLY A 249 -1.48 0.03 18.91
CA GLY A 249 -2.03 -0.63 17.73
C GLY A 249 -1.74 0.08 16.43
N LEU A 250 -2.26 -0.50 15.34
CA LEU A 250 -2.34 0.08 14.00
C LEU A 250 -3.78 0.03 13.49
N LEU A 251 -4.21 1.09 12.85
CA LEU A 251 -5.38 1.07 11.98
C LEU A 251 -4.90 1.13 10.54
N THR A 252 -5.21 0.11 9.75
CA THR A 252 -4.81 0.05 8.34
C THR A 252 -6.03 -0.06 7.42
N LYS A 253 -5.80 0.07 6.12
CA LYS A 253 -6.85 -0.17 5.11
C LYS A 253 -7.40 -1.60 5.14
N THR A 254 -6.69 -2.56 5.74
CA THR A 254 -7.15 -3.96 5.87
C THR A 254 -8.26 -4.05 6.92
N GLU A 255 -8.11 -3.42 8.09
CA GLU A 255 -9.17 -3.34 9.13
C GLU A 255 -10.41 -2.64 8.58
N LEU A 256 -10.24 -1.54 7.80
CA LEU A 256 -11.38 -0.87 7.15
C LEU A 256 -12.12 -1.82 6.18
N THR A 257 -11.39 -2.68 5.47
CA THR A 257 -11.99 -3.68 4.58
C THR A 257 -12.72 -4.78 5.35
N GLN A 258 -12.17 -5.22 6.51
CA GLN A 258 -12.81 -6.19 7.39
C GLN A 258 -14.12 -5.64 7.95
N ILE A 259 -14.13 -4.40 8.44
CA ILE A 259 -15.33 -3.73 8.92
C ILE A 259 -16.40 -3.65 7.83
N ALA A 260 -16.01 -3.27 6.60
CA ALA A 260 -16.94 -3.22 5.49
C ALA A 260 -17.53 -4.60 5.13
N ARG A 261 -16.75 -5.68 5.26
CA ARG A 261 -17.25 -7.05 5.10
C ARG A 261 -18.26 -7.44 6.17
N GLU A 262 -18.02 -7.05 7.41
CA GLU A 262 -18.83 -7.49 8.56
C GLU A 262 -20.12 -6.68 8.72
N ARG A 263 -20.10 -5.39 8.38
CA ARG A 263 -21.22 -4.45 8.63
C ARG A 263 -22.15 -4.27 7.44
N LEU A 264 -21.78 -4.66 6.23
CA LEU A 264 -22.62 -4.66 5.04
C LEU A 264 -23.21 -6.04 4.74
#